data_7a0b11a332277aa1a7892a01f02053e2
#
_entry.id   7a0b11a332277aa1a7892a01f02053e2
#
_cell.length_a   1.000
_cell.length_b   1.000
_cell.length_c   1.000
_cell.angle_alpha   90.00
_cell.angle_beta   90.00
_cell.angle_gamma   90.00
#
_symmetry.space_group_name_H-M   'P 1'
#
loop_
_entity.id
_entity.type
_entity.pdbx_description
1 polymer ?
#
loop_
_entity_poly.entity_id
_entity_poly.type
_entity_poly.pdbx_seq_one_letter_code
_entity_poly.pdbx_strand_id
1 'polypeptide(L)'
;MFEKFSFTTIKALIHNLLWVFVLFTVTRIIFVWCNSTMFEDHMTGGYLFDLLVAGLRFDCTAILYLNCWMILAFLLPLHIKEDKPLFYDIVRRLYVLVNVIGLGANLCDCAYFPFTGRRTTWNVVQEFGGEGNFLTIILHEAVPYWYLFVFAIIMGVILWKKFKAPELGDVASIPIYYVSQTIALIAATVLTIGGMRGGFTTAVRPITMSNANQYVDHAIDAGIVLNTPFSIMRTIGKKPFVERKYMTEQEADNLYSPLHQPSGKDKFKEKNVVIFIMESFGRQAMARGYMPFLSSLAKEGMSFEYSFATGRKSIDAMPSVLSSIPSFVEPFFLTPASMNEISGIAGELSRHKGYTSAFFHGAENGSMGFEAFAKSSGFQKYYGRTEYNKDPNYHGDADFDGTWAIWDEEFLQFYCDRMNEMEQPFVTSVFTASSHPPYAIPERYKDKFPPTDVRIFGSIKYSDNALRLFFEKAKKQKWFKNTIFVITSDHTSESIDPQFTSDLGRYKVPIVIYAPGMKQVKGYDKEKIMSQNDIMPTVLGLLNYDKPYVAFGQDVINCKAEDTFAFNYIPTNGYYQFLQGDWMIQFDGDKVVHAYEFRTDTLQKHDVKERCPKIYEDRLKSVIQQYMFRMNHNQLIVK
;
A
#
# COMPACT_ATOMS: atom_id res chain seq x y z
N MET A 1 -21.95 11.11 -39.85
CA MET A 1 -23.26 11.34 -39.20
C MET A 1 -23.59 10.07 -38.42
N PHE A 2 -23.48 10.12 -37.08
CA PHE A 2 -23.88 8.98 -36.24
C PHE A 2 -25.38 8.78 -36.35
N GLU A 3 -25.82 7.56 -36.58
CA GLU A 3 -27.24 7.28 -36.68
C GLU A 3 -27.98 7.58 -35.38
N LYS A 4 -29.25 8.00 -35.53
CA LYS A 4 -30.13 8.37 -34.43
C LYS A 4 -30.22 7.28 -33.35
N PHE A 5 -30.12 6.01 -33.75
CA PHE A 5 -30.16 4.85 -32.86
C PHE A 5 -28.97 4.76 -31.90
N SER A 6 -27.73 4.93 -32.38
CA SER A 6 -26.55 4.90 -31.50
C SER A 6 -26.62 5.96 -30.40
N PHE A 7 -27.19 7.12 -30.71
CA PHE A 7 -27.38 8.19 -29.73
C PHE A 7 -28.43 7.84 -28.68
N THR A 8 -29.52 7.17 -29.06
CA THR A 8 -30.55 6.74 -28.09
C THR A 8 -30.05 5.61 -27.20
N THR A 9 -29.26 4.69 -27.74
CA THR A 9 -28.61 3.61 -26.98
C THR A 9 -27.67 4.17 -25.93
N ILE A 10 -26.79 5.10 -26.30
CA ILE A 10 -25.85 5.74 -25.37
C ILE A 10 -26.60 6.54 -24.30
N LYS A 11 -27.63 7.30 -24.68
CA LYS A 11 -28.46 8.07 -23.73
C LYS A 11 -29.17 7.16 -22.73
N ALA A 12 -29.74 6.05 -23.21
CA ALA A 12 -30.40 5.07 -22.34
C ALA A 12 -29.40 4.41 -21.38
N LEU A 13 -28.21 4.04 -21.88
CA LEU A 13 -27.13 3.49 -21.06
C LEU A 13 -26.69 4.45 -19.96
N ILE A 14 -26.36 5.69 -20.30
CA ILE A 14 -25.95 6.72 -19.35
C ILE A 14 -27.07 6.97 -18.32
N HIS A 15 -28.32 7.08 -18.75
CA HIS A 15 -29.46 7.25 -17.86
C HIS A 15 -29.56 6.13 -16.83
N ASN A 16 -29.43 4.87 -17.26
CA ASN A 16 -29.48 3.73 -16.37
C ASN A 16 -28.31 3.71 -15.36
N LEU A 17 -27.08 3.99 -15.82
CA LEU A 17 -25.91 4.08 -14.94
C LEU A 17 -26.03 5.24 -13.95
N LEU A 18 -26.55 6.38 -14.35
CA LEU A 18 -26.76 7.53 -13.46
C LEU A 18 -27.74 7.20 -12.31
N TRP A 19 -28.81 6.44 -12.57
CA TRP A 19 -29.71 6.03 -11.51
C TRP A 19 -29.04 5.10 -10.49
N VAL A 20 -28.18 4.19 -10.95
CA VAL A 20 -27.37 3.37 -10.03
C VAL A 20 -26.45 4.24 -9.21
N PHE A 21 -25.80 5.22 -9.85
CA PHE A 21 -24.89 6.14 -9.18
C PHE A 21 -25.59 6.97 -8.09
N VAL A 22 -26.76 7.50 -8.38
CA VAL A 22 -27.60 8.21 -7.40
C VAL A 22 -27.94 7.30 -6.22
N LEU A 23 -28.35 6.06 -6.49
CA LEU A 23 -28.73 5.13 -5.41
C LEU A 23 -27.51 4.65 -4.57
N PHE A 24 -26.31 4.50 -5.17
CA PHE A 24 -25.08 4.28 -4.42
C PHE A 24 -24.78 5.44 -3.47
N THR A 25 -24.92 6.67 -3.95
CA THR A 25 -24.76 7.86 -3.09
C THR A 25 -25.80 7.89 -1.97
N VAL A 26 -27.06 7.53 -2.25
CA VAL A 26 -28.11 7.41 -1.21
C VAL A 26 -27.75 6.34 -0.18
N THR A 27 -27.31 5.16 -0.60
CA THR A 27 -26.88 4.12 0.35
C THR A 27 -25.70 4.56 1.21
N ARG A 28 -24.78 5.37 0.67
CA ARG A 28 -23.67 5.95 1.43
C ARG A 28 -24.18 6.92 2.51
N ILE A 29 -25.15 7.77 2.17
CA ILE A 29 -25.76 8.67 3.14
C ILE A 29 -26.49 7.89 4.25
N ILE A 30 -27.24 6.85 3.88
CA ILE A 30 -27.90 5.94 4.85
C ILE A 30 -26.86 5.29 5.76
N PHE A 31 -25.74 4.83 5.20
CA PHE A 31 -24.64 4.23 5.96
C PHE A 31 -24.07 5.21 7.00
N VAL A 32 -23.81 6.46 6.61
CA VAL A 32 -23.32 7.50 7.55
C VAL A 32 -24.35 7.77 8.63
N TRP A 33 -25.63 7.86 8.26
CA TRP A 33 -26.70 8.08 9.22
C TRP A 33 -26.83 6.94 10.24
N CYS A 34 -26.80 5.68 9.78
CA CYS A 34 -26.90 4.50 10.65
C CYS A 34 -25.69 4.36 11.60
N ASN A 35 -24.52 4.85 11.20
CA ASN A 35 -23.28 4.73 11.95
C ASN A 35 -22.79 6.07 12.51
N SER A 36 -23.66 7.08 12.62
CA SER A 36 -23.28 8.45 12.99
C SER A 36 -22.47 8.52 14.31
N THR A 37 -22.85 7.71 15.30
CA THR A 37 -22.16 7.68 16.60
C THR A 37 -20.68 7.28 16.53
N MET A 38 -20.27 6.60 15.46
CA MET A 38 -18.86 6.22 15.26
C MET A 38 -18.02 7.36 14.65
N PHE A 39 -18.66 8.40 14.16
CA PHE A 39 -18.02 9.50 13.42
C PHE A 39 -18.20 10.87 14.11
N GLU A 40 -19.17 11.02 15.04
CA GLU A 40 -19.63 12.32 15.55
C GLU A 40 -18.53 13.15 16.25
N ASP A 41 -17.58 12.52 16.91
CA ASP A 41 -16.55 13.22 17.72
C ASP A 41 -15.63 14.12 16.88
N HIS A 42 -15.49 13.87 15.57
CA HIS A 42 -14.56 14.58 14.71
C HIS A 42 -15.16 15.02 13.36
N MET A 43 -16.44 14.68 13.11
CA MET A 43 -17.08 14.92 11.83
C MET A 43 -17.62 16.36 11.71
N THR A 44 -17.08 17.13 10.79
CA THR A 44 -17.66 18.41 10.38
C THR A 44 -18.43 18.29 9.07
N GLY A 45 -19.37 19.21 8.81
CA GLY A 45 -20.16 19.17 7.56
C GLY A 45 -19.30 19.32 6.30
N GLY A 46 -18.25 20.14 6.34
CA GLY A 46 -17.30 20.30 5.23
C GLY A 46 -16.50 19.03 5.00
N TYR A 47 -15.95 18.44 6.05
CA TYR A 47 -15.19 17.19 5.97
C TYR A 47 -16.05 16.03 5.47
N LEU A 48 -17.29 15.88 5.97
CA LEU A 48 -18.22 14.88 5.46
C LEU A 48 -18.49 15.05 3.97
N PHE A 49 -18.66 16.30 3.50
CA PHE A 49 -18.86 16.57 2.07
C PHE A 49 -17.65 16.10 1.25
N ASP A 50 -16.43 16.37 1.71
CA ASP A 50 -15.19 15.93 1.04
C ASP A 50 -15.10 14.40 0.97
N LEU A 51 -15.46 13.70 2.04
CA LEU A 51 -15.51 12.24 2.08
C LEU A 51 -16.56 11.67 1.11
N LEU A 52 -17.73 12.28 1.04
CA LEU A 52 -18.79 11.89 0.09
C LEU A 52 -18.33 12.07 -1.35
N VAL A 53 -17.68 13.19 -1.67
CA VAL A 53 -17.10 13.46 -3.00
C VAL A 53 -16.01 12.44 -3.34
N ALA A 54 -15.09 12.17 -2.41
CA ALA A 54 -14.06 11.14 -2.59
C ALA A 54 -14.67 9.76 -2.86
N GLY A 55 -15.78 9.44 -2.19
CA GLY A 55 -16.51 8.18 -2.36
C GLY A 55 -17.03 7.94 -3.78
N LEU A 56 -17.31 8.99 -4.55
CA LEU A 56 -17.81 8.89 -5.93
C LEU A 56 -16.84 8.13 -6.85
N ARG A 57 -15.54 8.23 -6.62
CA ARG A 57 -14.51 7.49 -7.37
C ARG A 57 -14.64 5.98 -7.16
N PHE A 58 -14.88 5.55 -5.94
CA PHE A 58 -15.05 4.14 -5.58
C PHE A 58 -16.41 3.62 -6.04
N ASP A 59 -17.46 4.46 -5.99
CA ASP A 59 -18.77 4.11 -6.54
C ASP A 59 -18.70 3.92 -8.06
N CYS A 60 -18.04 4.81 -8.79
CA CYS A 60 -17.82 4.66 -10.22
C CYS A 60 -17.16 3.32 -10.55
N THR A 61 -16.09 2.96 -9.83
CA THR A 61 -15.41 1.69 -10.02
C THR A 61 -16.35 0.50 -9.78
N ALA A 62 -17.07 0.48 -8.67
CA ALA A 62 -17.99 -0.61 -8.31
C ALA A 62 -19.12 -0.75 -9.34
N ILE A 63 -19.75 0.36 -9.71
CA ILE A 63 -20.86 0.40 -10.66
C ILE A 63 -20.43 -0.11 -12.03
N LEU A 64 -19.25 0.27 -12.50
CA LEU A 64 -18.73 -0.22 -13.78
C LEU A 64 -18.42 -1.70 -13.77
N TYR A 65 -17.88 -2.25 -12.66
CA TYR A 65 -17.71 -3.69 -12.51
C TYR A 65 -19.06 -4.43 -12.53
N LEU A 66 -20.04 -3.96 -11.77
CA LEU A 66 -21.37 -4.59 -11.70
C LEU A 66 -22.13 -4.50 -13.02
N ASN A 67 -21.91 -3.46 -13.83
CA ASN A 67 -22.70 -3.17 -15.02
C ASN A 67 -21.92 -3.29 -16.34
N CYS A 68 -20.66 -3.80 -16.37
CA CYS A 68 -19.90 -3.98 -17.62
C CYS A 68 -20.61 -4.87 -18.64
N TRP A 69 -21.31 -5.90 -18.19
CA TRP A 69 -22.12 -6.76 -19.03
C TRP A 69 -23.30 -6.01 -19.67
N MET A 70 -23.92 -5.05 -18.95
CA MET A 70 -25.00 -4.20 -19.50
C MET A 70 -24.44 -3.23 -20.54
N ILE A 71 -23.26 -2.66 -20.31
CA ILE A 71 -22.57 -1.81 -21.29
C ILE A 71 -22.33 -2.59 -22.58
N LEU A 72 -21.83 -3.82 -22.47
CA LEU A 72 -21.69 -4.72 -23.62
C LEU A 72 -23.04 -5.03 -24.28
N ALA A 73 -24.05 -5.41 -23.52
CA ALA A 73 -25.38 -5.74 -24.02
C ALA A 73 -26.01 -4.59 -24.84
N PHE A 74 -25.83 -3.35 -24.38
CA PHE A 74 -26.35 -2.16 -25.08
C PHE A 74 -25.56 -1.84 -26.35
N LEU A 75 -24.24 -1.92 -26.32
CA LEU A 75 -23.36 -1.43 -27.38
C LEU A 75 -22.87 -2.50 -28.35
N LEU A 76 -23.07 -3.79 -28.06
CA LEU A 76 -22.69 -4.86 -28.98
C LEU A 76 -23.42 -4.66 -30.34
N PRO A 77 -22.68 -4.57 -31.44
CA PRO A 77 -23.26 -4.30 -32.75
C PRO A 77 -23.97 -5.54 -33.32
N LEU A 78 -25.12 -5.88 -32.74
CA LEU A 78 -26.00 -6.97 -33.18
C LEU A 78 -27.36 -6.39 -33.53
N HIS A 79 -27.59 -6.14 -34.83
CA HIS A 79 -28.85 -5.53 -35.31
C HIS A 79 -30.10 -6.34 -34.87
N ILE A 80 -29.98 -7.67 -34.84
CA ILE A 80 -31.09 -8.57 -34.48
C ILE A 80 -31.65 -8.35 -33.05
N LYS A 81 -30.86 -7.78 -32.14
CA LYS A 81 -31.34 -7.50 -30.75
C LYS A 81 -32.38 -6.40 -30.70
N GLU A 82 -32.35 -5.49 -31.70
CA GLU A 82 -33.16 -4.28 -31.70
C GLU A 82 -34.64 -4.56 -32.00
N ASP A 83 -34.90 -5.59 -32.79
CA ASP A 83 -36.25 -6.03 -33.14
C ASP A 83 -36.88 -6.93 -32.04
N LYS A 84 -36.19 -7.15 -30.94
CA LYS A 84 -36.65 -8.09 -29.89
C LYS A 84 -36.86 -7.41 -28.55
N PRO A 85 -38.08 -6.97 -28.20
CA PRO A 85 -38.40 -6.41 -26.86
C PRO A 85 -37.98 -7.31 -25.73
N LEU A 86 -38.04 -8.65 -25.89
CA LEU A 86 -37.62 -9.64 -24.90
C LEU A 86 -36.15 -9.46 -24.49
N PHE A 87 -35.27 -9.03 -25.40
CA PHE A 87 -33.86 -8.81 -25.08
C PHE A 87 -33.70 -7.74 -24.00
N TYR A 88 -34.34 -6.58 -24.18
CA TYR A 88 -34.23 -5.49 -23.20
C TYR A 88 -35.04 -5.75 -21.92
N ASP A 89 -36.06 -6.60 -21.96
CA ASP A 89 -36.74 -7.04 -20.75
C ASP A 89 -35.83 -7.95 -19.90
N ILE A 90 -35.10 -8.87 -20.54
CA ILE A 90 -34.07 -9.69 -19.86
C ILE A 90 -32.97 -8.79 -19.27
N VAL A 91 -32.44 -7.86 -20.05
CA VAL A 91 -31.43 -6.91 -19.59
C VAL A 91 -31.93 -6.11 -18.40
N ARG A 92 -33.17 -5.64 -18.41
CA ARG A 92 -33.81 -4.92 -17.29
C ARG A 92 -33.87 -5.77 -16.02
N ARG A 93 -34.29 -7.04 -16.12
CA ARG A 93 -34.37 -7.96 -14.97
C ARG A 93 -32.99 -8.19 -14.36
N LEU A 94 -32.00 -8.47 -15.20
CA LEU A 94 -30.62 -8.66 -14.74
C LEU A 94 -30.03 -7.36 -14.17
N TYR A 95 -30.28 -6.22 -14.80
CA TYR A 95 -29.85 -4.91 -14.30
C TYR A 95 -30.38 -4.64 -12.90
N VAL A 96 -31.68 -4.86 -12.67
CA VAL A 96 -32.29 -4.69 -11.35
C VAL A 96 -31.70 -5.69 -10.35
N LEU A 97 -31.59 -6.96 -10.71
CA LEU A 97 -31.06 -8.02 -9.83
C LEU A 97 -29.64 -7.70 -9.37
N VAL A 98 -28.73 -7.43 -10.32
CA VAL A 98 -27.30 -7.19 -10.01
C VAL A 98 -27.12 -5.93 -9.17
N ASN A 99 -27.84 -4.86 -9.49
CA ASN A 99 -27.71 -3.61 -8.75
C ASN A 99 -28.42 -3.66 -7.39
N VAL A 100 -29.51 -4.38 -7.23
CA VAL A 100 -30.14 -4.60 -5.91
C VAL A 100 -29.22 -5.41 -5.00
N ILE A 101 -28.51 -6.42 -5.52
CA ILE A 101 -27.48 -7.14 -4.76
C ILE A 101 -26.37 -6.16 -4.30
N GLY A 102 -25.86 -5.31 -5.20
CA GLY A 102 -24.84 -4.33 -4.84
C GLY A 102 -25.32 -3.30 -3.82
N LEU A 103 -26.52 -2.75 -3.99
CA LEU A 103 -27.13 -1.82 -3.04
C LEU A 103 -27.44 -2.50 -1.69
N GLY A 104 -27.93 -3.74 -1.72
CA GLY A 104 -28.16 -4.55 -0.53
C GLY A 104 -26.86 -4.79 0.26
N ALA A 105 -25.77 -5.10 -0.43
CA ALA A 105 -24.46 -5.24 0.22
C ALA A 105 -24.03 -3.94 0.94
N ASN A 106 -24.25 -2.76 0.34
CA ASN A 106 -24.00 -1.49 1.01
C ASN A 106 -24.87 -1.30 2.25
N LEU A 107 -26.14 -1.68 2.19
CA LEU A 107 -27.08 -1.59 3.32
C LEU A 107 -26.75 -2.58 4.44
N CYS A 108 -26.23 -3.78 4.12
CA CYS A 108 -25.79 -4.74 5.15
C CYS A 108 -24.71 -4.15 6.07
N ASP A 109 -23.83 -3.32 5.54
CA ASP A 109 -22.81 -2.65 6.36
C ASP A 109 -23.38 -1.58 7.31
N CYS A 110 -24.62 -1.14 7.14
CA CYS A 110 -25.28 -0.32 8.15
C CYS A 110 -25.43 -1.05 9.50
N ALA A 111 -25.59 -2.39 9.44
CA ALA A 111 -25.69 -3.23 10.62
C ALA A 111 -24.34 -3.83 11.04
N TYR A 112 -23.49 -4.18 10.08
CA TYR A 112 -22.26 -4.94 10.34
C TYR A 112 -21.03 -4.05 10.69
N PHE A 113 -20.97 -2.82 10.18
CA PHE A 113 -19.86 -1.90 10.40
C PHE A 113 -19.57 -1.57 11.88
N PRO A 114 -20.57 -1.40 12.76
CA PRO A 114 -20.31 -1.16 14.19
C PRO A 114 -19.49 -2.25 14.88
N PHE A 115 -19.55 -3.49 14.38
CA PHE A 115 -18.81 -4.62 14.96
C PHE A 115 -17.37 -4.71 14.46
N THR A 116 -17.10 -4.20 13.26
CA THR A 116 -15.81 -4.41 12.58
C THR A 116 -15.01 -3.13 12.36
N GLY A 117 -15.65 -1.97 12.39
CA GLY A 117 -15.07 -0.66 12.04
C GLY A 117 -14.61 -0.56 10.58
N ARG A 118 -15.00 -1.50 9.70
CA ARG A 118 -14.60 -1.53 8.29
C ARG A 118 -15.67 -2.15 7.40
N ARG A 119 -15.63 -1.83 6.10
CA ARG A 119 -16.53 -2.42 5.11
C ARG A 119 -16.32 -3.92 4.96
N THR A 120 -17.41 -4.64 4.74
CA THR A 120 -17.40 -6.10 4.46
C THR A 120 -16.50 -6.43 3.28
N THR A 121 -15.70 -7.48 3.43
CA THR A 121 -14.75 -8.01 2.45
C THR A 121 -15.15 -9.41 1.99
N TRP A 122 -14.49 -9.94 0.94
CA TRP A 122 -14.76 -11.27 0.45
C TRP A 122 -14.54 -12.37 1.48
N ASN A 123 -13.57 -12.22 2.37
CA ASN A 123 -13.29 -13.19 3.43
C ASN A 123 -14.48 -13.35 4.38
N VAL A 124 -15.11 -12.23 4.75
CA VAL A 124 -16.33 -12.24 5.58
C VAL A 124 -17.47 -12.99 4.87
N VAL A 125 -17.63 -12.74 3.55
CA VAL A 125 -18.64 -13.46 2.75
C VAL A 125 -18.37 -14.97 2.73
N GLN A 126 -17.09 -15.38 2.67
CA GLN A 126 -16.70 -16.80 2.69
C GLN A 126 -16.93 -17.44 4.07
N GLU A 127 -16.59 -16.75 5.15
CA GLU A 127 -16.81 -17.21 6.53
C GLU A 127 -18.30 -17.46 6.77
N PHE A 128 -19.15 -16.48 6.47
CA PHE A 128 -20.61 -16.65 6.60
C PHE A 128 -21.18 -17.70 5.64
N GLY A 129 -20.67 -17.81 4.42
CA GLY A 129 -21.13 -18.78 3.42
C GLY A 129 -20.78 -20.24 3.77
N GLY A 130 -19.77 -20.47 4.63
CA GLY A 130 -19.37 -21.77 5.13
C GLY A 130 -20.19 -22.26 6.32
N GLU A 131 -20.94 -21.39 6.99
CA GLU A 131 -21.75 -21.74 8.14
C GLU A 131 -23.15 -22.21 7.72
N GLY A 132 -23.54 -23.43 8.14
CA GLY A 132 -24.84 -24.01 7.84
C GLY A 132 -26.05 -23.19 8.36
N ASN A 133 -25.81 -22.15 9.17
CA ASN A 133 -26.80 -21.29 9.80
C ASN A 133 -26.95 -19.91 9.15
N PHE A 134 -26.33 -19.69 7.99
CA PHE A 134 -26.28 -18.36 7.32
C PHE A 134 -27.69 -17.73 7.15
N LEU A 135 -28.68 -18.50 6.68
CA LEU A 135 -30.06 -18.03 6.52
C LEU A 135 -30.70 -17.67 7.87
N THR A 136 -30.42 -18.44 8.91
CA THR A 136 -30.96 -18.20 10.26
C THR A 136 -30.41 -16.90 10.84
N ILE A 137 -29.10 -16.61 10.65
CA ILE A 137 -28.47 -15.37 11.08
C ILE A 137 -29.10 -14.18 10.35
N ILE A 138 -29.24 -14.27 9.02
CA ILE A 138 -29.87 -13.19 8.23
C ILE A 138 -31.30 -12.94 8.69
N LEU A 139 -32.10 -13.99 8.93
CA LEU A 139 -33.48 -13.85 9.37
C LEU A 139 -33.57 -13.28 10.80
N HIS A 140 -32.67 -13.65 11.68
CA HIS A 140 -32.59 -13.10 13.03
C HIS A 140 -32.24 -11.59 13.00
N GLU A 141 -31.24 -11.20 12.22
CA GLU A 141 -30.84 -9.81 12.06
C GLU A 141 -31.81 -8.99 11.20
N ALA A 142 -32.61 -9.62 10.36
CA ALA A 142 -33.66 -8.95 9.59
C ALA A 142 -34.72 -8.29 10.45
N VAL A 143 -34.99 -8.82 11.67
CA VAL A 143 -36.02 -8.27 12.56
C VAL A 143 -35.64 -6.87 13.08
N PRO A 144 -34.46 -6.61 13.69
CA PRO A 144 -34.10 -5.28 14.14
C PRO A 144 -33.80 -4.30 12.98
N TYR A 145 -33.38 -4.81 11.83
CA TYR A 145 -32.96 -3.98 10.67
C TYR A 145 -33.96 -4.05 9.50
N TRP A 146 -35.25 -4.38 9.74
CA TRP A 146 -36.26 -4.53 8.70
C TRP A 146 -36.38 -3.34 7.73
N TYR A 147 -36.12 -2.14 8.21
CA TYR A 147 -36.17 -0.93 7.41
C TYR A 147 -35.11 -0.92 6.29
N LEU A 148 -33.95 -1.57 6.44
CA LEU A 148 -32.94 -1.70 5.39
C LEU A 148 -33.45 -2.56 4.24
N PHE A 149 -34.23 -3.60 4.53
CA PHE A 149 -34.89 -4.42 3.50
C PHE A 149 -35.94 -3.61 2.73
N VAL A 150 -36.70 -2.77 3.44
CA VAL A 150 -37.66 -1.87 2.80
C VAL A 150 -36.93 -0.88 1.87
N PHE A 151 -35.81 -0.29 2.29
CA PHE A 151 -34.99 0.55 1.43
C PHE A 151 -34.48 -0.21 0.20
N ALA A 152 -34.00 -1.43 0.34
CA ALA A 152 -33.54 -2.25 -0.78
C ALA A 152 -34.66 -2.51 -1.79
N ILE A 153 -35.87 -2.84 -1.31
CA ILE A 153 -37.06 -3.04 -2.16
C ILE A 153 -37.43 -1.75 -2.88
N ILE A 154 -37.47 -0.61 -2.19
CA ILE A 154 -37.78 0.69 -2.79
C ILE A 154 -36.77 1.02 -3.89
N MET A 155 -35.47 0.82 -3.64
CA MET A 155 -34.43 1.06 -4.64
C MET A 155 -34.59 0.13 -5.85
N GLY A 156 -34.93 -1.15 -5.63
CA GLY A 156 -35.24 -2.08 -6.70
C GLY A 156 -36.43 -1.63 -7.56
N VAL A 157 -37.50 -1.15 -6.92
CA VAL A 157 -38.67 -0.59 -7.62
C VAL A 157 -38.31 0.68 -8.40
N ILE A 158 -37.45 1.55 -7.85
CA ILE A 158 -36.96 2.73 -8.56
C ILE A 158 -36.19 2.30 -9.81
N LEU A 159 -35.22 1.38 -9.68
CA LEU A 159 -34.45 0.88 -10.81
C LEU A 159 -35.35 0.26 -11.87
N TRP A 160 -36.33 -0.54 -11.44
CA TRP A 160 -37.30 -1.15 -12.34
C TRP A 160 -38.12 -0.12 -13.12
N LYS A 161 -38.66 0.92 -12.44
CA LYS A 161 -39.49 1.95 -13.06
C LYS A 161 -38.69 2.94 -13.91
N LYS A 162 -37.43 3.20 -13.53
CA LYS A 162 -36.56 4.18 -14.22
C LYS A 162 -35.72 3.59 -15.33
N PHE A 163 -35.67 2.27 -15.46
CA PHE A 163 -34.95 1.62 -16.57
C PHE A 163 -35.46 2.11 -17.92
N LYS A 164 -34.54 2.54 -18.76
CA LYS A 164 -34.82 2.93 -20.15
C LYS A 164 -34.16 1.94 -21.09
N ALA A 165 -34.97 1.34 -21.96
CA ALA A 165 -34.49 0.69 -23.16
C ALA A 165 -34.20 1.75 -24.24
N PRO A 166 -33.29 1.52 -25.19
CA PRO A 166 -33.16 2.37 -26.36
C PRO A 166 -34.48 2.43 -27.13
N GLU A 167 -34.79 3.59 -27.68
CA GLU A 167 -35.91 3.70 -28.63
C GLU A 167 -35.52 2.99 -29.91
N LEU A 168 -36.27 1.91 -30.24
CA LEU A 168 -36.08 1.15 -31.45
C LEU A 168 -36.63 1.96 -32.63
N GLY A 169 -35.82 2.20 -33.64
CA GLY A 169 -36.19 2.91 -34.85
C GLY A 169 -35.61 2.24 -36.08
N ASP A 170 -36.17 2.56 -37.25
CA ASP A 170 -35.64 2.07 -38.51
C ASP A 170 -34.19 2.50 -38.70
N VAL A 171 -33.33 1.56 -39.02
CA VAL A 171 -31.93 1.80 -39.34
C VAL A 171 -31.81 2.24 -40.78
N ALA A 172 -31.51 3.52 -41.03
CA ALA A 172 -31.44 4.08 -42.39
C ALA A 172 -30.31 3.46 -43.23
N SER A 173 -29.24 2.98 -42.60
CA SER A 173 -28.11 2.31 -43.25
C SER A 173 -27.44 1.31 -42.33
N ILE A 174 -27.50 0.03 -42.67
CA ILE A 174 -26.88 -1.06 -41.91
C ILE A 174 -25.34 -0.90 -41.78
N PRO A 175 -24.58 -0.53 -42.82
CA PRO A 175 -23.14 -0.30 -42.68
C PRO A 175 -22.80 0.84 -41.69
N ILE A 176 -23.52 1.95 -41.77
CA ILE A 176 -23.31 3.09 -40.83
C ILE A 176 -23.66 2.68 -39.42
N TYR A 177 -24.70 1.87 -39.23
CA TYR A 177 -25.05 1.33 -37.90
C TYR A 177 -23.89 0.52 -37.30
N TYR A 178 -23.34 -0.47 -38.05
CA TYR A 178 -22.25 -1.29 -37.53
C TYR A 178 -21.00 -0.46 -37.19
N VAL A 179 -20.63 0.48 -38.07
CA VAL A 179 -19.49 1.38 -37.81
C VAL A 179 -19.71 2.23 -36.56
N SER A 180 -20.87 2.86 -36.46
CA SER A 180 -21.16 3.76 -35.33
C SER A 180 -21.25 3.01 -34.00
N GLN A 181 -21.88 1.83 -33.98
CA GLN A 181 -21.96 0.99 -32.78
C GLN A 181 -20.57 0.45 -32.35
N THR A 182 -19.75 0.06 -33.32
CA THR A 182 -18.38 -0.40 -33.05
C THR A 182 -17.55 0.73 -32.44
N ILE A 183 -17.61 1.94 -32.98
CA ILE A 183 -16.90 3.10 -32.42
C ILE A 183 -17.41 3.40 -31.00
N ALA A 184 -18.73 3.37 -30.79
CA ALA A 184 -19.32 3.58 -29.46
C ALA A 184 -18.90 2.51 -28.46
N LEU A 185 -18.84 1.25 -28.88
CA LEU A 185 -18.35 0.13 -28.05
C LEU A 185 -16.89 0.31 -27.65
N ILE A 186 -16.02 0.65 -28.62
CA ILE A 186 -14.59 0.88 -28.35
C ILE A 186 -14.42 2.02 -27.34
N ALA A 187 -15.07 3.16 -27.59
CA ALA A 187 -15.02 4.32 -26.70
C ALA A 187 -15.52 3.98 -25.28
N ALA A 188 -16.68 3.31 -25.19
CA ALA A 188 -17.23 2.88 -23.91
C ALA A 188 -16.33 1.87 -23.20
N THR A 189 -15.69 0.95 -23.94
CA THR A 189 -14.74 -0.02 -23.37
C THR A 189 -13.54 0.70 -22.73
N VAL A 190 -12.95 1.68 -23.43
CA VAL A 190 -11.84 2.48 -22.90
C VAL A 190 -12.27 3.24 -21.64
N LEU A 191 -13.44 3.89 -21.68
CA LEU A 191 -13.97 4.62 -20.51
C LEU A 191 -14.29 3.68 -19.34
N THR A 192 -14.85 2.50 -19.63
CA THR A 192 -15.17 1.49 -18.61
C THR A 192 -13.90 0.96 -17.94
N ILE A 193 -12.87 0.62 -18.72
CA ILE A 193 -11.59 0.14 -18.19
C ILE A 193 -10.93 1.23 -17.35
N GLY A 194 -10.89 2.48 -17.81
CA GLY A 194 -10.36 3.61 -17.04
C GLY A 194 -11.11 3.83 -15.73
N GLY A 195 -12.44 3.81 -15.76
CA GLY A 195 -13.26 3.93 -14.56
C GLY A 195 -13.11 2.75 -13.59
N MET A 196 -13.04 1.50 -14.09
CA MET A 196 -12.76 0.31 -13.27
C MET A 196 -11.39 0.36 -12.62
N ARG A 197 -10.39 0.95 -13.28
CA ARG A 197 -9.05 1.18 -12.71
C ARG A 197 -9.04 2.31 -11.68
N GLY A 198 -10.03 3.20 -11.72
CA GLY A 198 -10.09 4.41 -10.90
C GLY A 198 -9.34 5.60 -11.51
N GLY A 199 -8.97 5.55 -12.80
CA GLY A 199 -8.31 6.62 -13.54
C GLY A 199 -7.67 6.14 -14.85
N PHE A 200 -7.24 7.11 -15.66
CA PHE A 200 -6.71 6.87 -17.01
C PHE A 200 -5.18 6.95 -17.08
N THR A 201 -4.52 7.46 -16.04
CA THR A 201 -3.08 7.65 -16.05
C THR A 201 -2.33 6.34 -15.82
N THR A 202 -1.08 6.27 -16.25
CA THR A 202 -0.21 5.09 -16.08
C THR A 202 0.15 4.85 -14.62
N ALA A 203 0.18 5.91 -13.82
CA ALA A 203 0.43 5.86 -12.38
C ALA A 203 -0.72 5.19 -11.60
N VAL A 204 -1.94 5.25 -12.14
CA VAL A 204 -3.09 4.59 -11.53
C VAL A 204 -3.05 3.10 -11.88
N ARG A 205 -2.45 2.31 -11.01
CA ARG A 205 -2.77 0.87 -10.90
C ARG A 205 -4.23 0.76 -10.45
N PRO A 206 -4.92 -0.37 -10.69
CA PRO A 206 -6.28 -0.48 -10.17
C PRO A 206 -6.34 -0.07 -8.71
N ILE A 207 -7.18 0.91 -8.39
CA ILE A 207 -7.31 1.40 -7.02
C ILE A 207 -7.69 0.28 -6.07
N THR A 208 -7.14 0.31 -4.86
CA THR A 208 -7.36 -0.66 -3.78
C THR A 208 -8.10 0.01 -2.62
N MET A 209 -8.45 -0.76 -1.60
CA MET A 209 -9.07 -0.21 -0.39
C MET A 209 -8.18 0.84 0.29
N SER A 210 -6.87 0.58 0.34
CA SER A 210 -5.90 1.51 0.96
C SER A 210 -5.89 2.90 0.33
N ASN A 211 -6.29 3.05 -0.94
CA ASN A 211 -6.40 4.37 -1.57
C ASN A 211 -7.47 5.28 -0.92
N ALA A 212 -8.40 4.73 -0.13
CA ALA A 212 -9.33 5.54 0.64
C ALA A 212 -8.62 6.38 1.72
N ASN A 213 -7.50 5.87 2.26
CA ASN A 213 -6.77 6.53 3.34
C ASN A 213 -6.17 7.90 2.94
N GLN A 214 -5.99 8.16 1.64
CA GLN A 214 -5.54 9.49 1.18
C GLN A 214 -6.55 10.62 1.43
N TYR A 215 -7.84 10.28 1.65
CA TYR A 215 -8.92 11.24 1.81
C TYR A 215 -9.36 11.43 3.27
N VAL A 216 -8.85 10.62 4.20
CA VAL A 216 -9.36 10.58 5.58
C VAL A 216 -8.32 11.05 6.59
N ASP A 217 -8.79 11.62 7.68
CA ASP A 217 -7.96 12.03 8.82
C ASP A 217 -7.94 10.95 9.92
N HIS A 218 -9.01 10.16 10.01
CA HIS A 218 -9.13 9.01 10.90
C HIS A 218 -9.39 7.74 10.08
N ALA A 219 -8.73 6.63 10.42
CA ALA A 219 -8.80 5.38 9.66
C ALA A 219 -10.24 4.86 9.47
N ILE A 220 -11.09 5.05 10.48
CA ILE A 220 -12.50 4.62 10.46
C ILE A 220 -13.31 5.33 9.37
N ASP A 221 -12.97 6.58 9.04
CA ASP A 221 -13.69 7.38 8.05
C ASP A 221 -13.54 6.85 6.62
N ALA A 222 -12.52 6.03 6.39
CA ALA A 222 -12.39 5.32 5.13
C ALA A 222 -13.59 4.41 4.82
N GLY A 223 -14.33 3.98 5.85
CA GLY A 223 -15.63 3.33 5.69
C GLY A 223 -16.68 4.20 4.98
N ILE A 224 -16.61 5.53 5.11
CA ILE A 224 -17.50 6.47 4.39
C ILE A 224 -17.07 6.58 2.92
N VAL A 225 -15.77 6.62 2.65
CA VAL A 225 -15.21 6.73 1.28
C VAL A 225 -15.44 5.45 0.47
N LEU A 226 -15.21 4.28 1.08
CA LEU A 226 -15.42 2.97 0.45
C LEU A 226 -16.90 2.63 0.31
N ASN A 227 -17.20 1.68 -0.57
CA ASN A 227 -18.47 0.98 -0.63
C ASN A 227 -18.25 -0.53 -0.56
N THR A 228 -19.25 -1.27 -0.14
CA THR A 228 -19.15 -2.71 0.12
C THR A 228 -18.92 -3.54 -1.14
N PRO A 229 -19.61 -3.32 -2.27
CA PRO A 229 -19.30 -4.02 -3.51
C PRO A 229 -17.85 -3.85 -3.96
N PHE A 230 -17.29 -2.63 -3.85
CA PHE A 230 -15.88 -2.38 -4.15
C PHE A 230 -14.96 -3.19 -3.23
N SER A 231 -15.21 -3.14 -1.92
CA SER A 231 -14.40 -3.84 -0.91
C SER A 231 -14.41 -5.35 -1.12
N ILE A 232 -15.58 -5.94 -1.40
CA ILE A 232 -15.72 -7.36 -1.74
C ILE A 232 -14.91 -7.68 -2.99
N MET A 233 -15.11 -6.96 -4.10
CA MET A 233 -14.44 -7.23 -5.38
C MET A 233 -12.92 -7.10 -5.30
N ARG A 234 -12.41 -6.16 -4.52
CA ARG A 234 -10.96 -5.94 -4.35
C ARG A 234 -10.28 -6.96 -3.47
N THR A 235 -11.06 -7.71 -2.69
CA THR A 235 -10.54 -8.75 -1.78
C THR A 235 -10.77 -10.17 -2.27
N ILE A 236 -11.48 -10.38 -3.39
CA ILE A 236 -11.61 -11.70 -4.04
C ILE A 236 -10.22 -12.22 -4.41
N GLY A 237 -9.94 -13.47 -4.01
CA GLY A 237 -8.68 -14.16 -4.28
C GLY A 237 -7.49 -13.67 -3.48
N LYS A 238 -7.66 -12.73 -2.54
CA LYS A 238 -6.62 -12.36 -1.58
C LYS A 238 -6.56 -13.41 -0.48
N LYS A 239 -5.32 -13.79 -0.11
CA LYS A 239 -5.11 -14.74 0.99
C LYS A 239 -5.45 -14.03 2.29
N PRO A 240 -6.36 -14.56 3.13
CA PRO A 240 -6.61 -13.99 4.45
C PRO A 240 -5.39 -14.21 5.35
N PHE A 241 -5.21 -13.34 6.34
CA PHE A 241 -4.31 -13.60 7.44
C PHE A 241 -4.94 -14.66 8.34
N VAL A 242 -4.57 -15.93 8.11
CA VAL A 242 -5.08 -17.06 8.89
C VAL A 242 -4.40 -17.06 10.25
N GLU A 243 -5.19 -16.83 11.30
CA GLU A 243 -4.70 -16.94 12.67
C GLU A 243 -4.37 -18.40 12.98
N ARG A 244 -3.15 -18.62 13.44
CA ARG A 244 -2.68 -19.91 13.94
C ARG A 244 -2.29 -19.75 15.40
N LYS A 245 -2.86 -20.57 16.24
CA LYS A 245 -2.53 -20.60 17.68
C LYS A 245 -1.50 -21.69 17.93
N TYR A 246 -0.22 -21.32 17.87
CA TYR A 246 0.88 -22.24 18.12
C TYR A 246 1.14 -22.44 19.61
N MET A 247 0.85 -21.42 20.42
CA MET A 247 1.10 -21.37 21.86
C MET A 247 0.11 -20.42 22.54
N THR A 248 0.11 -20.39 23.88
CA THR A 248 -0.67 -19.41 24.64
C THR A 248 -0.17 -17.98 24.37
N GLU A 249 -1.02 -16.97 24.59
CA GLU A 249 -0.64 -15.56 24.39
C GLU A 249 0.56 -15.17 25.26
N GLN A 250 0.58 -15.63 26.51
CA GLN A 250 1.68 -15.33 27.44
C GLN A 250 3.00 -15.98 26.98
N GLU A 251 2.99 -17.21 26.47
CA GLU A 251 4.18 -17.85 25.90
C GLU A 251 4.66 -17.10 24.66
N ALA A 252 3.74 -16.68 23.81
CA ALA A 252 4.07 -15.89 22.63
C ALA A 252 4.72 -14.56 23.01
N ASP A 253 4.13 -13.80 23.94
CA ASP A 253 4.67 -12.52 24.41
C ASP A 253 6.05 -12.65 25.06
N ASN A 254 6.32 -13.78 25.76
CA ASN A 254 7.62 -14.05 26.37
C ASN A 254 8.71 -14.36 25.33
N LEU A 255 8.35 -14.98 24.20
CA LEU A 255 9.28 -15.30 23.12
C LEU A 255 9.52 -14.11 22.19
N TYR A 256 8.46 -13.36 21.90
CA TYR A 256 8.48 -12.20 21.05
C TYR A 256 7.23 -11.33 21.28
N SER A 257 7.43 -10.07 21.57
CA SER A 257 6.35 -9.07 21.63
C SER A 257 6.65 -7.87 20.73
N PRO A 258 5.73 -7.48 19.83
CA PRO A 258 5.87 -6.26 19.06
C PRO A 258 5.50 -4.99 19.83
N LEU A 259 5.11 -5.11 21.11
CA LEU A 259 4.85 -3.98 21.99
C LEU A 259 6.15 -3.52 22.63
N HIS A 260 6.63 -2.37 22.22
CA HIS A 260 7.80 -1.72 22.79
C HIS A 260 7.40 -0.82 23.97
N GLN A 261 8.08 -0.98 25.09
CA GLN A 261 7.89 -0.16 26.28
C GLN A 261 9.24 0.50 26.68
N PRO A 262 9.56 1.67 26.12
CA PRO A 262 10.80 2.37 26.43
C PRO A 262 10.89 2.73 27.91
N SER A 263 12.08 2.69 28.48
CA SER A 263 12.30 2.95 29.92
C SER A 263 12.01 4.39 30.35
N GLY A 264 12.04 5.34 29.40
CA GLY A 264 11.87 6.77 29.66
C GLY A 264 12.93 7.40 30.57
N LYS A 265 14.04 6.68 30.83
CA LYS A 265 15.08 7.15 31.80
C LYS A 265 15.94 8.27 31.22
N ASP A 266 16.19 8.23 29.91
CA ASP A 266 17.05 9.21 29.26
C ASP A 266 16.23 10.32 28.62
N LYS A 267 16.80 11.54 28.63
CA LYS A 267 16.13 12.70 28.02
C LYS A 267 15.97 12.50 26.51
N PHE A 268 14.78 12.78 26.00
CA PHE A 268 14.49 12.79 24.57
C PHE A 268 15.42 13.76 23.81
N LYS A 269 15.94 13.33 22.67
CA LYS A 269 16.83 14.11 21.81
C LYS A 269 16.08 14.67 20.62
N GLU A 270 15.85 15.95 20.59
CA GLU A 270 15.16 16.65 19.50
C GLU A 270 16.04 16.77 18.26
N LYS A 271 16.21 15.68 17.52
CA LYS A 271 16.93 15.65 16.25
C LYS A 271 15.97 15.44 15.08
N ASN A 272 16.27 16.09 13.96
CA ASN A 272 15.55 15.79 12.72
C ASN A 272 15.83 14.36 12.29
N VAL A 273 14.87 13.77 11.59
CA VAL A 273 14.96 12.42 10.99
C VAL A 273 14.71 12.51 9.50
N VAL A 274 15.61 11.95 8.70
CA VAL A 274 15.54 11.92 7.24
C VAL A 274 15.75 10.50 6.76
N ILE A 275 14.76 9.92 6.08
CA ILE A 275 14.78 8.53 5.63
C ILE A 275 14.75 8.50 4.10
N PHE A 276 15.76 7.87 3.50
CA PHE A 276 15.81 7.60 2.07
C PHE A 276 15.44 6.13 1.83
N ILE A 277 14.43 5.89 1.03
CA ILE A 277 14.07 4.59 0.48
C ILE A 277 14.48 4.63 -1.00
N MET A 278 15.62 4.01 -1.31
CA MET A 278 16.20 4.04 -2.66
C MET A 278 15.66 2.88 -3.49
N GLU A 279 15.09 3.16 -4.64
CA GLU A 279 14.55 2.15 -5.54
C GLU A 279 15.61 1.14 -5.98
N SER A 280 15.41 -0.14 -5.68
CA SER A 280 16.20 -1.28 -6.17
C SER A 280 17.70 -1.28 -5.82
N PHE A 281 18.13 -0.60 -4.76
CA PHE A 281 19.53 -0.51 -4.31
C PHE A 281 20.03 -1.78 -3.62
N GLY A 282 20.01 -2.92 -4.33
CA GLY A 282 20.47 -4.20 -3.79
C GLY A 282 21.96 -4.21 -3.39
N ARG A 283 22.31 -5.01 -2.39
CA ARG A 283 23.67 -5.15 -1.85
C ARG A 283 24.70 -5.56 -2.90
N GLN A 284 24.29 -6.30 -3.94
CA GLN A 284 25.19 -6.68 -5.05
C GLN A 284 25.75 -5.46 -5.78
N ALA A 285 24.92 -4.46 -6.09
CA ALA A 285 25.36 -3.24 -6.76
C ALA A 285 26.40 -2.48 -5.91
N MET A 286 26.20 -2.43 -4.59
CA MET A 286 27.16 -1.84 -3.65
C MET A 286 28.48 -2.63 -3.63
N ALA A 287 28.43 -3.96 -3.56
CA ALA A 287 29.60 -4.82 -3.55
C ALA A 287 30.42 -4.71 -4.85
N ARG A 288 29.77 -4.47 -5.97
CA ARG A 288 30.40 -4.25 -7.29
C ARG A 288 30.84 -2.80 -7.55
N GLY A 289 30.69 -1.90 -6.56
CA GLY A 289 31.16 -0.51 -6.64
C GLY A 289 30.26 0.45 -7.43
N TYR A 290 29.00 0.09 -7.67
CA TYR A 290 28.04 0.95 -8.35
C TYR A 290 27.37 1.99 -7.43
N MET A 291 27.64 1.95 -6.11
CA MET A 291 27.18 2.91 -5.10
C MET A 291 28.37 3.55 -4.37
N PRO A 292 29.25 4.30 -5.06
CA PRO A 292 30.46 4.85 -4.44
C PRO A 292 30.15 5.87 -3.34
N PHE A 293 29.11 6.69 -3.49
CA PHE A 293 28.75 7.67 -2.48
C PHE A 293 28.13 6.99 -1.24
N LEU A 294 27.15 6.11 -1.41
CA LEU A 294 26.57 5.38 -0.28
C LEU A 294 27.62 4.54 0.45
N SER A 295 28.58 3.95 -0.28
CA SER A 295 29.71 3.23 0.30
C SER A 295 30.63 4.13 1.12
N SER A 296 30.83 5.40 0.71
CA SER A 296 31.59 6.36 1.50
C SER A 296 30.83 6.77 2.76
N LEU A 297 29.54 7.01 2.64
CA LEU A 297 28.67 7.38 3.77
C LEU A 297 28.57 6.23 4.81
N ALA A 298 28.53 4.98 4.35
CA ALA A 298 28.55 3.80 5.21
C ALA A 298 29.84 3.69 6.06
N LYS A 299 30.98 4.20 5.56
CA LYS A 299 32.24 4.26 6.33
C LYS A 299 32.25 5.39 7.37
N GLU A 300 31.50 6.46 7.13
CA GLU A 300 31.39 7.61 8.04
C GLU A 300 30.31 7.39 9.11
N GLY A 301 29.27 6.62 8.79
CA GLY A 301 28.13 6.29 9.64
C GLY A 301 28.22 4.87 10.24
N MET A 302 27.05 4.32 10.56
CA MET A 302 26.89 2.94 10.97
C MET A 302 26.25 2.12 9.86
N SER A 303 26.79 0.95 9.58
CA SER A 303 26.26 0.00 8.60
C SER A 303 26.46 -1.44 9.06
N PHE A 304 25.77 -2.40 8.44
CA PHE A 304 25.67 -3.77 8.90
C PHE A 304 26.05 -4.75 7.80
N GLU A 305 26.80 -5.81 8.16
CA GLU A 305 27.11 -6.93 7.25
C GLU A 305 25.83 -7.66 6.86
N TYR A 306 24.97 -7.93 7.85
CA TYR A 306 23.73 -8.68 7.71
C TYR A 306 22.53 -7.74 7.77
N SER A 307 22.21 -7.15 6.62
CA SER A 307 21.05 -6.25 6.50
C SER A 307 20.11 -6.69 5.38
N PHE A 308 18.79 -6.68 5.66
CA PHE A 308 17.80 -7.34 4.83
C PHE A 308 16.54 -6.51 4.61
N ALA A 309 15.98 -6.60 3.40
CA ALA A 309 14.61 -6.19 3.11
C ALA A 309 13.62 -7.22 3.67
N THR A 310 12.39 -6.79 3.92
CA THR A 310 11.30 -7.67 4.37
C THR A 310 10.48 -8.23 3.22
N GLY A 311 10.53 -7.57 2.06
CA GLY A 311 9.85 -7.97 0.85
C GLY A 311 10.70 -7.76 -0.40
N ARG A 312 10.12 -8.04 -1.56
CA ARG A 312 10.79 -7.94 -2.86
C ARG A 312 10.10 -6.98 -3.84
N LYS A 313 9.22 -6.14 -3.34
CA LYS A 313 8.47 -5.15 -4.12
C LYS A 313 8.47 -3.82 -3.37
N SER A 314 8.45 -2.72 -4.11
CA SER A 314 8.41 -1.38 -3.53
C SER A 314 7.24 -1.17 -2.55
N ILE A 315 6.10 -1.82 -2.83
CA ILE A 315 4.91 -1.79 -1.96
C ILE A 315 5.13 -2.45 -0.58
N ASP A 316 6.14 -3.32 -0.42
CA ASP A 316 6.47 -3.98 0.84
C ASP A 316 7.35 -3.09 1.74
N ALA A 317 8.12 -2.19 1.13
CA ALA A 317 9.14 -1.41 1.82
C ALA A 317 8.60 -0.30 2.71
N MET A 318 7.62 0.48 2.23
CA MET A 318 7.10 1.59 3.03
C MET A 318 6.53 1.16 4.38
N PRO A 319 5.66 0.13 4.48
CA PRO A 319 5.18 -0.37 5.77
C PRO A 319 6.31 -0.83 6.68
N SER A 320 7.32 -1.49 6.10
CA SER A 320 8.45 -2.03 6.84
C SER A 320 9.37 -0.96 7.40
N VAL A 321 9.74 0.01 6.58
CA VAL A 321 10.68 1.08 6.93
C VAL A 321 10.04 2.11 7.87
N LEU A 322 8.81 2.53 7.57
CA LEU A 322 8.17 3.69 8.22
C LEU A 322 7.28 3.30 9.40
N SER A 323 6.80 2.06 9.43
CA SER A 323 5.87 1.57 10.47
C SER A 323 6.27 0.22 11.04
N SER A 324 7.45 -0.30 10.68
CA SER A 324 7.95 -1.59 11.19
C SER A 324 7.01 -2.78 10.91
N ILE A 325 6.17 -2.71 9.88
CA ILE A 325 5.20 -3.74 9.51
C ILE A 325 5.80 -4.61 8.40
N PRO A 326 6.10 -5.90 8.65
CA PRO A 326 6.63 -6.80 7.62
C PRO A 326 5.60 -7.19 6.58
N SER A 327 6.06 -7.65 5.41
CA SER A 327 5.20 -8.21 4.38
C SER A 327 5.15 -9.73 4.52
N PHE A 328 4.12 -10.25 5.19
CA PHE A 328 3.83 -11.69 5.27
C PHE A 328 2.63 -12.05 4.42
N VAL A 329 2.75 -13.13 3.63
CA VAL A 329 1.72 -13.71 2.77
C VAL A 329 1.29 -12.79 1.62
N GLU A 330 0.80 -11.60 1.92
CA GLU A 330 0.40 -10.55 0.97
C GLU A 330 0.95 -9.18 1.40
N PRO A 331 1.27 -8.29 0.44
CA PRO A 331 1.63 -6.92 0.77
C PRO A 331 0.55 -6.21 1.58
N PHE A 332 0.93 -5.52 2.65
CA PHE A 332 0.01 -4.83 3.56
C PHE A 332 -1.05 -3.98 2.83
N PHE A 333 -0.65 -3.18 1.83
CA PHE A 333 -1.56 -2.31 1.06
C PHE A 333 -2.68 -3.05 0.31
N LEU A 334 -2.47 -4.33 0.01
CA LEU A 334 -3.41 -5.16 -0.75
C LEU A 334 -4.36 -5.95 0.14
N THR A 335 -4.25 -5.82 1.45
CA THR A 335 -5.05 -6.55 2.43
C THR A 335 -6.06 -5.64 3.13
N PRO A 336 -7.11 -6.19 3.74
CA PRO A 336 -8.02 -5.42 4.58
C PRO A 336 -7.34 -4.74 5.77
N ALA A 337 -6.20 -5.28 6.25
CA ALA A 337 -5.43 -4.68 7.34
C ALA A 337 -4.83 -3.30 7.00
N SER A 338 -4.77 -2.93 5.70
CA SER A 338 -4.40 -1.57 5.27
C SER A 338 -5.35 -0.48 5.77
N MET A 339 -6.52 -0.87 6.28
CA MET A 339 -7.50 0.01 6.90
C MET A 339 -7.33 0.12 8.43
N ASN A 340 -6.38 -0.61 9.02
CA ASN A 340 -6.09 -0.52 10.44
C ASN A 340 -5.40 0.81 10.77
N GLU A 341 -5.58 1.26 12.01
CA GLU A 341 -4.72 2.29 12.58
C GLU A 341 -3.32 1.73 12.78
N ILE A 342 -2.31 2.49 12.37
CA ILE A 342 -0.91 2.03 12.43
C ILE A 342 -0.02 2.99 13.22
N SER A 343 1.00 2.42 13.86
CA SER A 343 2.10 3.15 14.47
C SER A 343 3.16 3.39 13.39
N GLY A 344 3.35 4.64 12.99
CA GLY A 344 4.39 5.04 12.05
C GLY A 344 5.35 6.03 12.70
N ILE A 345 6.62 6.06 12.28
CA ILE A 345 7.63 6.96 12.85
C ILE A 345 7.18 8.42 12.80
N ALA A 346 6.53 8.85 11.72
CA ALA A 346 6.01 10.20 11.59
C ALA A 346 4.87 10.44 12.58
N GLY A 347 3.93 9.50 12.71
CA GLY A 347 2.80 9.58 13.65
C GLY A 347 3.25 9.63 15.10
N GLU A 348 4.20 8.77 15.50
CA GLU A 348 4.74 8.76 16.85
C GLU A 348 5.43 10.09 17.21
N LEU A 349 6.30 10.58 16.32
CA LEU A 349 7.04 11.81 16.56
C LEU A 349 6.15 13.06 16.47
N SER A 350 5.20 13.11 15.54
CA SER A 350 4.30 14.27 15.41
C SER A 350 3.33 14.37 16.57
N ARG A 351 2.65 13.27 16.93
CA ARG A 351 1.64 13.25 18.02
C ARG A 351 2.23 13.51 19.41
N HIS A 352 3.42 12.97 19.68
CA HIS A 352 3.96 12.94 21.06
C HIS A 352 5.15 13.87 21.28
N LYS A 353 5.78 14.35 20.20
CA LYS A 353 7.01 15.16 20.29
C LYS A 353 6.95 16.45 19.46
N GLY A 354 5.82 16.75 18.82
CA GLY A 354 5.60 18.00 18.11
C GLY A 354 6.40 18.15 16.81
N TYR A 355 6.81 17.04 16.18
CA TYR A 355 7.51 17.08 14.90
C TYR A 355 6.60 17.51 13.76
N THR A 356 7.13 18.33 12.86
CA THR A 356 6.56 18.48 11.52
C THR A 356 6.99 17.29 10.65
N SER A 357 6.12 16.87 9.70
CA SER A 357 6.42 15.69 8.90
C SER A 357 5.98 15.80 7.45
N ALA A 358 6.79 15.26 6.53
CA ALA A 358 6.48 15.24 5.11
C ALA A 358 7.06 14.00 4.41
N PHE A 359 6.28 13.43 3.50
CA PHE A 359 6.72 12.33 2.62
C PHE A 359 6.86 12.83 1.18
N PHE A 360 7.89 12.34 0.48
CA PHE A 360 8.26 12.78 -0.86
C PHE A 360 8.36 11.60 -1.83
N HIS A 361 7.77 11.72 -3.01
CA HIS A 361 7.89 10.73 -4.07
C HIS A 361 7.63 11.37 -5.43
N GLY A 362 8.63 11.43 -6.30
CA GLY A 362 8.60 12.16 -7.58
C GLY A 362 7.61 11.66 -8.63
N ALA A 363 6.88 10.57 -8.36
CA ALA A 363 5.83 10.07 -9.22
C ALA A 363 4.52 10.84 -9.09
N GLU A 364 3.56 10.54 -9.96
CA GLU A 364 2.21 11.10 -9.89
C GLU A 364 1.57 10.80 -8.52
N ASN A 365 0.93 11.81 -7.94
CA ASN A 365 0.26 11.69 -6.65
C ASN A 365 -0.75 10.53 -6.64
N GLY A 366 -0.76 9.75 -5.56
CA GLY A 366 -1.58 8.53 -5.44
C GLY A 366 -0.99 7.30 -6.12
N SER A 367 0.17 7.39 -6.80
CA SER A 367 0.86 6.25 -7.38
C SER A 367 1.15 5.19 -6.30
N MET A 368 0.89 3.92 -6.63
CA MET A 368 1.12 2.75 -5.77
C MET A 368 0.46 2.79 -4.38
N GLY A 369 -0.40 3.79 -4.09
CA GLY A 369 -1.00 3.98 -2.77
C GLY A 369 -0.07 4.62 -1.73
N PHE A 370 1.08 5.14 -2.14
CA PHE A 370 2.09 5.71 -1.25
C PHE A 370 1.59 6.93 -0.49
N GLU A 371 0.84 7.82 -1.16
CA GLU A 371 0.21 8.97 -0.50
C GLU A 371 -0.75 8.54 0.60
N ALA A 372 -1.60 7.54 0.32
CA ALA A 372 -2.53 6.99 1.29
C ALA A 372 -1.81 6.39 2.51
N PHE A 373 -0.73 5.63 2.28
CA PHE A 373 0.04 5.05 3.37
C PHE A 373 0.82 6.11 4.16
N ALA A 374 1.43 7.08 3.47
CA ALA A 374 2.13 8.17 4.15
C ALA A 374 1.18 8.89 5.11
N LYS A 375 -0.05 9.19 4.68
CA LYS A 375 -1.06 9.81 5.54
C LYS A 375 -1.46 8.89 6.70
N SER A 376 -1.76 7.63 6.48
CA SER A 376 -2.14 6.68 7.54
C SER A 376 -1.02 6.41 8.54
N SER A 377 0.26 6.50 8.12
CA SER A 377 1.43 6.38 9.00
C SER A 377 1.80 7.69 9.74
N GLY A 378 1.02 8.76 9.53
CA GLY A 378 1.10 10.01 10.29
C GLY A 378 1.93 11.12 9.64
N PHE A 379 2.31 11.04 8.37
CA PHE A 379 2.88 12.17 7.66
C PHE A 379 1.83 13.25 7.38
N GLN A 380 2.13 14.49 7.75
CA GLN A 380 1.23 15.64 7.64
C GLN A 380 1.14 16.17 6.20
N LYS A 381 2.23 16.05 5.43
CA LYS A 381 2.31 16.54 4.05
C LYS A 381 2.82 15.44 3.11
N TYR A 382 2.33 15.49 1.88
CA TYR A 382 2.84 14.66 0.78
C TYR A 382 3.29 15.59 -0.36
N TYR A 383 4.47 15.36 -0.89
CA TYR A 383 5.02 16.07 -2.04
C TYR A 383 5.29 15.09 -3.17
N GLY A 384 4.47 15.16 -4.21
CA GLY A 384 4.59 14.37 -5.42
C GLY A 384 4.98 15.20 -6.63
N ARG A 385 4.78 14.64 -7.82
CA ARG A 385 4.96 15.34 -9.09
C ARG A 385 4.07 16.58 -9.20
N THR A 386 2.87 16.55 -8.62
CA THR A 386 1.95 17.70 -8.61
C THR A 386 2.56 18.92 -7.91
N GLU A 387 3.16 18.72 -6.74
CA GLU A 387 3.78 19.79 -5.95
C GLU A 387 5.09 20.26 -6.61
N TYR A 388 5.87 19.33 -7.19
CA TYR A 388 7.06 19.65 -7.98
C TYR A 388 6.72 20.54 -9.16
N ASN A 389 5.70 20.21 -9.94
CA ASN A 389 5.28 20.96 -11.12
C ASN A 389 4.73 22.36 -10.80
N LYS A 390 4.26 22.59 -9.58
CA LYS A 390 3.78 23.91 -9.13
C LYS A 390 4.90 24.83 -8.63
N ASP A 391 6.06 24.30 -8.37
CA ASP A 391 7.19 25.07 -7.85
C ASP A 391 7.90 25.82 -8.99
N PRO A 392 7.92 27.18 -8.97
CA PRO A 392 8.52 27.96 -10.04
C PRO A 392 10.06 27.87 -10.15
N ASN A 393 10.71 27.29 -9.16
CA ASN A 393 12.17 27.09 -9.15
C ASN A 393 12.61 25.84 -9.90
N TYR A 394 11.66 25.00 -10.35
CA TYR A 394 11.90 23.74 -11.04
C TYR A 394 11.21 23.72 -12.41
N HIS A 395 11.64 22.80 -13.29
CA HIS A 395 11.18 22.82 -14.68
C HIS A 395 9.90 22.00 -14.92
N GLY A 396 9.26 21.52 -13.86
CA GLY A 396 8.05 20.72 -13.95
C GLY A 396 8.27 19.44 -14.75
N ASP A 397 7.34 19.17 -15.67
CA ASP A 397 7.38 17.96 -16.51
C ASP A 397 8.55 17.89 -17.49
N ALA A 398 9.37 18.95 -17.65
CA ALA A 398 10.62 18.85 -18.39
C ALA A 398 11.68 17.98 -17.67
N ASP A 399 11.54 17.82 -16.35
CA ASP A 399 12.37 16.96 -15.53
C ASP A 399 11.77 15.55 -15.32
N PHE A 400 10.66 15.22 -15.98
CA PHE A 400 10.04 13.90 -15.93
C PHE A 400 10.80 12.89 -16.79
N ASP A 401 11.00 11.67 -16.28
CA ASP A 401 11.75 10.60 -16.96
C ASP A 401 11.02 9.97 -18.16
N GLY A 402 9.78 10.42 -18.41
CA GLY A 402 8.91 9.91 -19.47
C GLY A 402 8.13 8.65 -19.12
N THR A 403 8.37 8.06 -17.93
CA THR A 403 7.76 6.76 -17.55
C THR A 403 7.16 6.79 -16.15
N TRP A 404 7.94 7.13 -15.13
CA TRP A 404 7.55 6.92 -13.73
C TRP A 404 7.50 8.19 -12.90
N ALA A 405 8.57 9.00 -12.90
CA ALA A 405 8.74 10.08 -11.94
C ALA A 405 9.62 11.21 -12.47
N ILE A 406 9.68 12.30 -11.74
CA ILE A 406 10.72 13.31 -11.88
C ILE A 406 12.07 12.62 -11.59
N TRP A 407 13.10 12.95 -12.37
CA TRP A 407 14.45 12.43 -12.18
C TRP A 407 14.93 12.60 -10.74
N ASP A 408 15.57 11.57 -10.18
CA ASP A 408 16.03 11.59 -8.79
C ASP A 408 16.91 12.79 -8.44
N GLU A 409 17.76 13.26 -9.35
CA GLU A 409 18.62 14.43 -9.08
C GLU A 409 17.76 15.67 -8.81
N GLU A 410 16.87 16.02 -9.72
CA GLU A 410 16.02 17.19 -9.62
C GLU A 410 15.06 17.07 -8.41
N PHE A 411 14.49 15.89 -8.23
CA PHE A 411 13.56 15.67 -7.13
C PHE A 411 14.23 15.70 -5.75
N LEU A 412 15.45 15.20 -5.61
CA LEU A 412 16.20 15.29 -4.37
C LEU A 412 16.70 16.73 -4.08
N GLN A 413 16.92 17.57 -5.11
CA GLN A 413 17.20 19.00 -4.90
C GLN A 413 15.93 19.71 -4.39
N PHE A 414 14.77 19.44 -4.98
CA PHE A 414 13.46 19.92 -4.50
C PHE A 414 13.19 19.47 -3.06
N TYR A 415 13.43 18.20 -2.75
CA TYR A 415 13.31 17.66 -1.40
C TYR A 415 14.12 18.47 -0.38
N CYS A 416 15.37 18.74 -0.68
CA CYS A 416 16.23 19.55 0.19
C CYS A 416 15.67 20.98 0.40
N ASP A 417 15.14 21.62 -0.66
CA ASP A 417 14.56 22.96 -0.57
C ASP A 417 13.31 22.99 0.28
N ARG A 418 12.40 22.02 0.09
CA ARG A 418 11.18 21.91 0.92
C ARG A 418 11.50 21.65 2.40
N MET A 419 12.55 20.86 2.68
CA MET A 419 13.02 20.67 4.06
C MET A 419 13.53 21.96 4.70
N ASN A 420 14.11 22.88 3.94
CA ASN A 420 14.57 24.17 4.45
C ASN A 420 13.43 25.07 4.93
N GLU A 421 12.20 24.81 4.48
CA GLU A 421 11.00 25.56 4.86
C GLU A 421 10.27 24.93 6.05
N MET A 422 10.68 23.72 6.48
CA MET A 422 10.04 23.02 7.59
C MET A 422 10.52 23.52 8.94
N GLU A 423 9.59 23.58 9.88
CA GLU A 423 9.90 23.81 11.30
C GLU A 423 10.62 22.59 11.88
N GLN A 424 11.66 22.83 12.70
CA GLN A 424 12.38 21.78 13.41
C GLN A 424 11.81 21.58 14.82
N PRO A 425 11.82 20.36 15.36
CA PRO A 425 12.31 19.13 14.70
C PRO A 425 11.35 18.61 13.64
N PHE A 426 11.88 18.00 12.60
CA PHE A 426 11.08 17.38 11.55
C PHE A 426 11.44 15.92 11.30
N VAL A 427 10.48 15.15 10.76
CA VAL A 427 10.70 13.82 10.20
C VAL A 427 10.25 13.81 8.75
N THR A 428 11.16 13.44 7.85
CA THR A 428 10.85 13.35 6.42
C THR A 428 11.31 12.02 5.86
N SER A 429 10.62 11.56 4.81
CA SER A 429 11.06 10.41 4.03
C SER A 429 10.92 10.70 2.55
N VAL A 430 11.84 10.20 1.75
CA VAL A 430 11.78 10.23 0.28
C VAL A 430 11.92 8.85 -0.29
N PHE A 431 11.09 8.55 -1.31
CA PHE A 431 11.17 7.32 -2.09
C PHE A 431 11.59 7.69 -3.52
N THR A 432 12.74 7.18 -3.98
CA THR A 432 13.28 7.45 -5.32
C THR A 432 12.66 6.55 -6.38
N ALA A 433 12.88 6.82 -7.67
CA ALA A 433 12.26 6.05 -8.74
C ALA A 433 13.12 5.83 -9.99
N SER A 434 14.23 6.56 -10.17
CA SER A 434 14.99 6.54 -11.44
C SER A 434 15.68 5.20 -11.75
N SER A 435 15.87 4.33 -10.77
CA SER A 435 16.40 2.97 -10.99
C SER A 435 15.33 1.91 -11.25
N HIS A 436 14.09 2.31 -11.53
CA HIS A 436 13.01 1.42 -11.99
C HIS A 436 13.13 1.10 -13.50
N PRO A 437 12.69 -0.07 -14.02
CA PRO A 437 12.62 -0.33 -15.46
C PRO A 437 11.86 0.78 -16.21
N PRO A 438 12.33 1.26 -17.36
CA PRO A 438 13.30 0.68 -18.27
C PRO A 438 14.78 1.00 -17.97
N TYR A 439 15.13 1.49 -16.76
CA TYR A 439 16.47 1.84 -16.33
C TYR A 439 17.09 3.01 -17.13
N ALA A 440 16.24 3.96 -17.47
CA ALA A 440 16.65 5.16 -18.15
C ALA A 440 17.50 6.07 -17.24
N ILE A 441 18.38 6.85 -17.86
CA ILE A 441 19.15 7.93 -17.21
C ILE A 441 19.04 9.19 -18.04
N PRO A 442 19.11 10.38 -17.45
CA PRO A 442 19.08 11.63 -18.19
C PRO A 442 20.16 11.67 -19.28
N GLU A 443 19.83 12.25 -20.45
CA GLU A 443 20.72 12.30 -21.61
C GLU A 443 22.08 12.89 -21.25
N ARG A 444 22.12 13.92 -20.42
CA ARG A 444 23.35 14.60 -19.94
C ARG A 444 24.32 13.69 -19.16
N TYR A 445 23.85 12.51 -18.76
CA TYR A 445 24.64 11.56 -17.97
C TYR A 445 25.01 10.27 -18.71
N LYS A 446 24.61 10.10 -19.97
CA LYS A 446 24.86 8.86 -20.73
C LYS A 446 26.36 8.54 -20.84
N ASP A 447 27.21 9.55 -21.08
CA ASP A 447 28.67 9.37 -21.16
C ASP A 447 29.29 9.10 -19.78
N LYS A 448 28.73 9.66 -18.72
CA LYS A 448 29.22 9.50 -17.34
C LYS A 448 28.83 8.15 -16.74
N PHE A 449 27.68 7.64 -17.09
CA PHE A 449 27.14 6.35 -16.62
C PHE A 449 26.78 5.45 -17.80
N PRO A 450 27.77 4.91 -18.52
CA PRO A 450 27.52 4.06 -19.67
C PRO A 450 26.79 2.77 -19.26
N PRO A 451 26.14 2.10 -20.22
CA PRO A 451 25.52 0.79 -19.99
C PRO A 451 26.50 -0.20 -19.38
N THR A 452 25.99 -1.05 -18.51
CA THR A 452 26.76 -2.06 -17.76
C THR A 452 26.26 -3.47 -18.11
N ASP A 453 26.96 -4.51 -17.65
CA ASP A 453 26.59 -5.92 -17.81
C ASP A 453 25.19 -6.26 -17.26
N VAL A 454 24.79 -5.57 -16.20
CA VAL A 454 23.42 -5.62 -15.66
C VAL A 454 22.78 -4.25 -15.87
N ARG A 455 21.73 -4.18 -16.65
CA ARG A 455 21.11 -2.93 -17.12
C ARG A 455 20.82 -1.92 -16.02
N ILE A 456 20.37 -2.38 -14.86
CA ILE A 456 20.02 -1.52 -13.74
C ILE A 456 21.22 -0.80 -13.10
N PHE A 457 22.44 -1.34 -13.19
CA PHE A 457 23.59 -0.78 -12.46
C PHE A 457 23.96 0.63 -12.93
N GLY A 458 23.70 0.97 -14.21
CA GLY A 458 23.86 2.32 -14.73
C GLY A 458 22.93 3.33 -14.04
N SER A 459 21.66 2.98 -13.91
CA SER A 459 20.65 3.84 -13.24
C SER A 459 20.88 3.91 -11.72
N ILE A 460 21.30 2.82 -11.07
CA ILE A 460 21.70 2.85 -9.66
C ILE A 460 22.87 3.83 -9.46
N LYS A 461 23.88 3.81 -10.34
CA LYS A 461 25.03 4.73 -10.26
C LYS A 461 24.61 6.19 -10.45
N TYR A 462 23.61 6.43 -11.31
CA TYR A 462 23.00 7.76 -11.46
C TYR A 462 22.28 8.19 -10.17
N SER A 463 21.44 7.35 -9.60
CA SER A 463 20.71 7.65 -8.36
C SER A 463 21.63 7.81 -7.14
N ASP A 464 22.74 7.06 -7.07
CA ASP A 464 23.80 7.27 -6.06
C ASP A 464 24.47 8.65 -6.22
N ASN A 465 24.69 9.09 -7.48
CA ASN A 465 25.18 10.46 -7.74
C ASN A 465 24.14 11.53 -7.37
N ALA A 466 22.85 11.30 -7.59
CA ALA A 466 21.78 12.20 -7.17
C ALA A 466 21.75 12.34 -5.63
N LEU A 467 21.90 11.23 -4.91
CA LEU A 467 22.05 11.21 -3.46
C LEU A 467 23.28 12.01 -3.00
N ARG A 468 24.42 11.87 -3.68
CA ARG A 468 25.64 12.66 -3.41
C ARG A 468 25.38 14.16 -3.53
N LEU A 469 24.72 14.60 -4.60
CA LEU A 469 24.39 16.00 -4.85
C LEU A 469 23.40 16.54 -3.79
N PHE A 470 22.44 15.73 -3.35
CA PHE A 470 21.60 16.08 -2.21
C PHE A 470 22.44 16.37 -0.95
N PHE A 471 23.36 15.47 -0.59
CA PHE A 471 24.19 15.64 0.60
C PHE A 471 25.14 16.85 0.48
N GLU A 472 25.64 17.17 -0.71
CA GLU A 472 26.45 18.39 -0.95
C GLU A 472 25.66 19.68 -0.67
N LYS A 473 24.37 19.71 -1.05
CA LYS A 473 23.46 20.81 -0.75
C LYS A 473 23.07 20.83 0.73
N ALA A 474 22.70 19.68 1.27
CA ALA A 474 22.24 19.50 2.64
C ALA A 474 23.32 19.87 3.67
N LYS A 475 24.58 19.55 3.42
CA LYS A 475 25.72 19.91 4.29
C LYS A 475 25.85 21.41 4.56
N LYS A 476 25.30 22.26 3.69
CA LYS A 476 25.27 23.72 3.83
C LYS A 476 24.13 24.23 4.70
N GLN A 477 23.16 23.36 5.05
CA GLN A 477 21.95 23.74 5.75
C GLN A 477 22.14 23.69 7.27
N LYS A 478 21.44 24.58 7.99
CA LYS A 478 21.52 24.70 9.47
C LYS A 478 21.09 23.42 10.20
N TRP A 479 20.10 22.70 9.65
CA TRP A 479 19.53 21.48 10.23
C TRP A 479 20.45 20.25 10.09
N PHE A 480 21.41 20.24 9.13
CA PHE A 480 22.20 19.07 8.77
C PHE A 480 22.88 18.38 9.94
N LYS A 481 23.57 19.16 10.80
CA LYS A 481 24.32 18.61 11.95
C LYS A 481 23.40 18.06 13.05
N ASN A 482 22.14 18.50 13.09
CA ASN A 482 21.15 18.03 14.05
C ASN A 482 20.22 16.97 13.46
N THR A 483 20.68 16.17 12.50
CA THR A 483 19.86 15.23 11.75
C THR A 483 20.41 13.81 11.85
N ILE A 484 19.50 12.84 11.98
CA ILE A 484 19.72 11.41 11.78
C ILE A 484 19.26 11.08 10.36
N PHE A 485 20.16 10.65 9.52
CA PHE A 485 19.89 10.17 8.17
C PHE A 485 19.87 8.65 8.17
N VAL A 486 18.84 8.05 7.59
CA VAL A 486 18.76 6.61 7.31
C VAL A 486 18.64 6.43 5.81
N ILE A 487 19.51 5.63 5.23
CA ILE A 487 19.49 5.31 3.81
C ILE A 487 19.36 3.79 3.68
N THR A 488 18.28 3.34 3.03
CA THR A 488 18.05 1.93 2.72
C THR A 488 17.53 1.78 1.30
N SER A 489 17.49 0.55 0.80
CA SER A 489 16.74 0.20 -0.41
C SER A 489 15.32 -0.17 -0.07
N ASP A 490 14.43 -0.13 -1.06
CA ASP A 490 13.12 -0.75 -0.96
C ASP A 490 13.22 -2.29 -1.05
N HIS A 491 13.91 -2.81 -2.05
CA HIS A 491 14.20 -4.23 -2.27
C HIS A 491 15.47 -4.40 -3.12
N THR A 492 15.85 -5.65 -3.37
CA THR A 492 16.91 -5.98 -4.33
C THR A 492 16.37 -5.99 -5.75
N SER A 493 17.28 -5.80 -6.70
CA SER A 493 17.02 -5.91 -8.14
C SER A 493 17.53 -7.24 -8.73
N GLU A 494 17.72 -7.27 -10.04
CA GLU A 494 18.40 -8.36 -10.74
C GLU A 494 19.76 -8.62 -10.13
N SER A 495 20.03 -9.90 -9.84
CA SER A 495 21.29 -10.36 -9.26
C SER A 495 21.91 -11.45 -10.12
N ILE A 496 23.20 -11.36 -10.34
CA ILE A 496 23.99 -12.31 -11.15
C ILE A 496 25.01 -13.10 -10.32
N ASP A 497 25.43 -12.56 -9.16
CA ASP A 497 26.35 -13.26 -8.28
C ASP A 497 25.60 -14.29 -7.43
N PRO A 498 26.09 -15.54 -7.35
CA PRO A 498 25.38 -16.64 -6.68
C PRO A 498 24.95 -16.33 -5.25
N GLN A 499 25.78 -15.62 -4.49
CA GLN A 499 25.47 -15.22 -3.10
C GLN A 499 24.29 -14.25 -2.97
N PHE A 500 23.87 -13.59 -4.06
CA PHE A 500 22.71 -12.68 -4.08
C PHE A 500 21.51 -13.28 -4.83
N THR A 501 21.63 -14.51 -5.35
CA THR A 501 20.54 -15.23 -6.02
C THR A 501 19.91 -16.30 -5.14
N SER A 502 20.53 -16.66 -4.00
CA SER A 502 19.96 -17.58 -3.01
C SER A 502 18.70 -17.00 -2.35
N ASP A 503 17.90 -17.82 -1.68
CA ASP A 503 16.66 -17.38 -1.03
C ASP A 503 16.90 -16.29 0.00
N LEU A 504 18.04 -16.29 0.69
CA LEU A 504 18.43 -15.20 1.58
C LEU A 504 19.06 -14.03 0.82
N GLY A 505 19.92 -14.33 -0.16
CA GLY A 505 20.66 -13.31 -0.92
C GLY A 505 19.77 -12.29 -1.62
N ARG A 506 18.60 -12.75 -2.07
CA ARG A 506 17.58 -11.90 -2.73
C ARG A 506 16.94 -10.85 -1.82
N TYR A 507 17.21 -10.86 -0.52
CA TYR A 507 16.72 -9.87 0.44
C TYR A 507 17.84 -8.97 0.98
N LYS A 508 19.11 -9.16 0.57
CA LYS A 508 20.24 -8.37 1.06
C LYS A 508 20.21 -6.95 0.49
N VAL A 509 19.95 -5.96 1.34
CA VAL A 509 19.96 -4.53 1.01
C VAL A 509 20.90 -3.77 1.95
N PRO A 510 21.49 -2.64 1.54
CA PRO A 510 22.20 -1.79 2.47
C PRO A 510 21.24 -1.08 3.42
N ILE A 511 21.60 -0.98 4.69
CA ILE A 511 21.01 -0.07 5.67
C ILE A 511 22.14 0.72 6.29
N VAL A 512 22.13 2.04 6.09
CA VAL A 512 23.15 2.97 6.55
C VAL A 512 22.51 4.03 7.43
N ILE A 513 23.01 4.19 8.66
CA ILE A 513 22.58 5.25 9.56
C ILE A 513 23.73 6.24 9.67
N TYR A 514 23.49 7.48 9.26
CA TYR A 514 24.47 8.56 9.32
C TYR A 514 23.95 9.72 10.17
N ALA A 515 24.64 10.01 11.26
CA ALA A 515 24.26 11.06 12.19
C ALA A 515 25.49 11.90 12.59
N PRO A 516 25.80 12.98 11.85
CA PRO A 516 27.05 13.73 12.02
C PRO A 516 27.23 14.32 13.44
N GLY A 517 26.13 14.50 14.17
CA GLY A 517 26.15 14.98 15.56
C GLY A 517 26.20 13.89 16.63
N MET A 518 26.30 12.59 16.26
CA MET A 518 26.20 11.45 17.18
C MET A 518 27.41 10.52 17.05
N LYS A 519 28.35 10.59 17.99
CA LYS A 519 29.59 9.79 17.96
C LYS A 519 29.36 8.27 18.03
N GLN A 520 28.27 7.83 18.68
CA GLN A 520 27.92 6.41 18.81
C GLN A 520 27.35 5.79 17.51
N VAL A 521 26.96 6.60 16.53
CA VAL A 521 26.44 6.11 15.24
C VAL A 521 27.59 6.03 14.26
N LYS A 522 28.49 5.07 14.47
CA LYS A 522 29.66 4.80 13.61
C LYS A 522 30.06 3.35 13.67
N GLY A 523 30.58 2.85 12.58
CA GLY A 523 31.22 1.55 12.46
C GLY A 523 30.48 0.62 11.50
N TYR A 524 31.18 -0.43 11.14
CA TYR A 524 30.66 -1.52 10.33
C TYR A 524 30.44 -2.74 11.25
N ASP A 525 29.16 -3.01 11.55
CA ASP A 525 28.80 -4.12 12.43
C ASP A 525 28.75 -5.44 11.63
N LYS A 526 29.53 -6.43 12.08
CA LYS A 526 29.66 -7.74 11.45
C LYS A 526 28.89 -8.83 12.15
N GLU A 527 28.28 -8.51 13.28
CA GLU A 527 27.62 -9.50 14.15
C GLU A 527 26.10 -9.34 14.16
N LYS A 528 25.63 -8.08 14.25
CA LYS A 528 24.21 -7.79 14.35
C LYS A 528 23.49 -8.03 13.02
N ILE A 529 22.27 -8.54 13.12
CA ILE A 529 21.32 -8.69 12.02
C ILE A 529 20.39 -7.50 12.06
N MET A 530 20.19 -6.82 10.94
CA MET A 530 19.27 -5.70 10.81
C MET A 530 18.33 -5.88 9.64
N SER A 531 17.06 -5.56 9.82
CA SER A 531 16.07 -5.56 8.76
C SER A 531 15.44 -4.17 8.59
N GLN A 532 14.69 -3.97 7.53
CA GLN A 532 13.93 -2.74 7.32
C GLN A 532 12.95 -2.46 8.48
N ASN A 533 12.39 -3.51 9.10
CA ASN A 533 11.50 -3.37 10.25
C ASN A 533 12.18 -2.73 11.47
N ASP A 534 13.50 -2.85 11.56
CA ASP A 534 14.27 -2.35 12.71
C ASP A 534 14.56 -0.84 12.60
N ILE A 535 14.31 -0.22 11.44
CA ILE A 535 14.63 1.18 11.19
C ILE A 535 13.85 2.10 12.15
N MET A 536 12.52 1.94 12.20
CA MET A 536 11.69 2.76 13.08
C MET A 536 12.08 2.61 14.56
N PRO A 537 12.10 1.41 15.17
CA PRO A 537 12.47 1.28 16.59
C PRO A 537 13.91 1.70 16.88
N THR A 538 14.86 1.49 15.96
CA THR A 538 16.25 1.94 16.11
C THR A 538 16.35 3.47 16.12
N VAL A 539 15.64 4.16 15.24
CA VAL A 539 15.62 5.63 15.22
C VAL A 539 14.94 6.18 16.48
N LEU A 540 13.83 5.60 16.91
CA LEU A 540 13.15 5.97 18.15
C LEU A 540 14.06 5.74 19.37
N GLY A 541 14.83 4.65 19.40
CA GLY A 541 15.84 4.38 20.42
C GLY A 541 16.98 5.42 20.42
N LEU A 542 17.50 5.80 19.24
CA LEU A 542 18.51 6.87 19.11
C LEU A 542 18.04 8.22 19.63
N LEU A 543 16.74 8.50 19.50
CA LEU A 543 16.09 9.72 19.99
C LEU A 543 15.77 9.64 21.50
N ASN A 544 15.94 8.50 22.15
CA ASN A 544 15.47 8.22 23.51
C ASN A 544 13.95 8.45 23.63
N TYR A 545 13.17 7.91 22.67
CA TYR A 545 11.72 8.03 22.67
C TYR A 545 11.13 7.31 23.89
N ASP A 546 10.14 7.92 24.56
CA ASP A 546 9.69 7.53 25.88
C ASP A 546 8.24 7.02 25.96
N LYS A 547 7.55 6.91 24.83
CA LYS A 547 6.17 6.41 24.80
C LYS A 547 6.12 4.97 24.29
N PRO A 548 5.17 4.16 24.77
CA PRO A 548 4.93 2.84 24.21
C PRO A 548 4.50 2.93 22.74
N TYR A 549 4.95 1.97 21.92
CA TYR A 549 4.56 1.88 20.51
C TYR A 549 4.59 0.42 20.03
N VAL A 550 3.94 0.15 18.91
CA VAL A 550 3.95 -1.17 18.25
C VAL A 550 4.93 -1.15 17.09
N ALA A 551 5.87 -2.10 17.07
CA ALA A 551 6.81 -2.32 15.99
C ALA A 551 7.20 -3.79 15.91
N PHE A 552 7.25 -4.39 14.72
CA PHE A 552 7.66 -5.79 14.55
C PHE A 552 9.18 -5.97 14.53
N GLY A 553 9.94 -4.92 14.34
CA GLY A 553 11.40 -4.89 14.47
C GLY A 553 11.87 -4.55 15.87
N GLN A 554 13.16 -4.29 16.00
CA GLN A 554 13.83 -4.03 17.28
C GLN A 554 14.82 -2.87 17.19
N ASP A 555 15.17 -2.27 18.34
CA ASP A 555 16.24 -1.28 18.44
C ASP A 555 17.62 -1.98 18.36
N VAL A 556 18.10 -2.19 17.14
CA VAL A 556 19.32 -2.97 16.88
C VAL A 556 20.56 -2.37 17.51
N ILE A 557 20.61 -1.03 17.68
CA ILE A 557 21.78 -0.38 18.29
C ILE A 557 21.91 -0.77 19.75
N ASN A 558 20.81 -0.81 20.48
CA ASN A 558 20.79 -1.12 21.92
C ASN A 558 20.60 -2.61 22.22
N CYS A 559 20.26 -3.46 21.23
CA CYS A 559 20.23 -4.92 21.37
C CYS A 559 21.64 -5.52 21.38
N LYS A 560 21.81 -6.67 22.06
CA LYS A 560 22.99 -7.51 21.87
C LYS A 560 22.95 -8.21 20.52
N ALA A 561 24.10 -8.61 19.99
CA ALA A 561 24.20 -9.25 18.68
C ALA A 561 23.41 -10.58 18.62
N GLU A 562 23.50 -11.40 19.68
CA GLU A 562 22.78 -12.67 19.79
C GLU A 562 21.26 -12.56 19.81
N ASP A 563 20.73 -11.39 20.21
CA ASP A 563 19.30 -11.14 20.32
C ASP A 563 18.73 -10.55 19.01
N THR A 564 19.59 -10.08 18.11
CA THR A 564 19.14 -9.50 16.84
C THR A 564 18.65 -10.57 15.86
N PHE A 565 17.55 -10.29 15.14
CA PHE A 565 16.94 -11.21 14.19
C PHE A 565 16.37 -10.45 12.97
N ALA A 566 16.10 -11.19 11.92
CA ALA A 566 15.32 -10.73 10.78
C ALA A 566 14.33 -11.81 10.35
N PHE A 567 13.28 -11.38 9.70
CA PHE A 567 12.30 -12.30 9.10
C PHE A 567 11.76 -11.72 7.80
N ASN A 568 11.40 -12.60 6.88
CA ASN A 568 10.73 -12.27 5.63
C ASN A 568 9.86 -13.45 5.17
N TYR A 569 9.19 -13.29 4.04
CA TYR A 569 8.33 -14.30 3.46
C TYR A 569 8.69 -14.54 2.00
N ILE A 570 8.82 -15.80 1.61
CA ILE A 570 9.12 -16.23 0.24
C ILE A 570 7.82 -16.62 -0.46
N PRO A 571 7.22 -15.76 -1.27
CA PRO A 571 5.88 -16.01 -1.85
C PRO A 571 5.84 -17.22 -2.80
N THR A 572 6.94 -17.53 -3.47
CA THR A 572 7.02 -18.64 -4.44
C THR A 572 6.81 -20.00 -3.79
N ASN A 573 7.33 -20.18 -2.58
CA ASN A 573 7.27 -21.45 -1.84
C ASN A 573 6.26 -21.39 -0.69
N GLY A 574 5.81 -20.19 -0.32
CA GLY A 574 4.96 -19.99 0.85
C GLY A 574 5.69 -20.12 2.18
N TYR A 575 7.01 -19.90 2.19
CA TYR A 575 7.84 -20.09 3.38
C TYR A 575 8.07 -18.80 4.15
N TYR A 576 7.91 -18.87 5.46
CA TYR A 576 8.41 -17.87 6.39
C TYR A 576 9.90 -18.16 6.62
N GLN A 577 10.73 -17.12 6.50
CA GLN A 577 12.16 -17.21 6.71
C GLN A 577 12.53 -16.40 7.94
N PHE A 578 13.33 -16.96 8.85
CA PHE A 578 13.76 -16.32 10.09
C PHE A 578 15.25 -16.51 10.30
N LEU A 579 15.92 -15.44 10.72
CA LEU A 579 17.36 -15.38 10.95
C LEU A 579 17.63 -14.92 12.37
N GLN A 580 18.47 -15.65 13.10
CA GLN A 580 19.00 -15.22 14.39
C GLN A 580 20.30 -15.98 14.70
N GLY A 581 21.28 -15.30 15.31
CA GLY A 581 22.61 -15.89 15.54
C GLY A 581 23.26 -16.31 14.22
N ASP A 582 23.64 -17.58 14.11
CA ASP A 582 24.20 -18.15 12.88
C ASP A 582 23.16 -18.89 12.02
N TRP A 583 21.92 -18.98 12.50
CA TRP A 583 20.88 -19.80 11.91
C TRP A 583 19.92 -19.01 11.05
N MET A 584 19.57 -19.61 9.91
CA MET A 584 18.43 -19.25 9.09
C MET A 584 17.51 -20.46 8.95
N ILE A 585 16.23 -20.30 9.25
CA ILE A 585 15.22 -21.34 9.06
C ILE A 585 14.18 -20.92 8.03
N GLN A 586 13.64 -21.90 7.30
CA GLN A 586 12.49 -21.77 6.42
C GLN A 586 11.36 -22.65 6.96
N PHE A 587 10.20 -22.04 7.16
CA PHE A 587 9.05 -22.62 7.83
C PHE A 587 7.80 -22.53 6.94
N ASP A 588 7.10 -23.64 6.74
CA ASP A 588 5.92 -23.69 5.85
C ASP A 588 4.60 -23.29 6.54
N GLY A 589 4.66 -22.94 7.80
CA GLY A 589 3.51 -22.62 8.64
C GLY A 589 3.13 -23.77 9.61
N ASP A 590 3.69 -24.95 9.44
CA ASP A 590 3.49 -26.09 10.33
C ASP A 590 4.82 -26.62 10.91
N LYS A 591 5.87 -26.69 10.09
CA LYS A 591 7.19 -27.23 10.48
C LYS A 591 8.33 -26.52 9.77
N VAL A 592 9.54 -26.62 10.33
CA VAL A 592 10.77 -26.22 9.65
C VAL A 592 11.04 -27.18 8.48
N VAL A 593 11.13 -26.61 7.29
CA VAL A 593 11.40 -27.34 6.03
C VAL A 593 12.88 -27.41 5.78
N HIS A 594 13.59 -26.29 5.99
CA HIS A 594 15.04 -26.16 5.81
C HIS A 594 15.65 -25.31 6.91
N ALA A 595 16.92 -25.60 7.25
CA ALA A 595 17.74 -24.74 8.10
C ALA A 595 19.19 -24.71 7.62
N TYR A 596 19.84 -23.55 7.74
CA TYR A 596 21.18 -23.28 7.26
C TYR A 596 21.98 -22.47 8.28
N GLU A 597 23.28 -22.76 8.40
CA GLU A 597 24.23 -21.88 9.07
C GLU A 597 24.64 -20.75 8.08
N PHE A 598 23.80 -19.74 7.92
CA PHE A 598 23.84 -18.80 6.80
C PHE A 598 25.09 -17.91 6.73
N ARG A 599 25.81 -17.75 7.84
CA ARG A 599 27.05 -16.96 7.87
C ARG A 599 28.20 -17.68 7.16
N THR A 600 28.22 -19.01 7.23
CA THR A 600 29.23 -19.87 6.60
C THR A 600 28.74 -20.50 5.31
N ASP A 601 27.46 -20.89 5.23
CA ASP A 601 26.82 -21.42 4.02
C ASP A 601 25.98 -20.36 3.30
N THR A 602 26.66 -19.35 2.74
CA THR A 602 26.02 -18.22 2.04
C THR A 602 25.20 -18.62 0.81
N LEU A 603 25.46 -19.83 0.26
CA LEU A 603 24.76 -20.38 -0.91
C LEU A 603 23.64 -21.35 -0.56
N GLN A 604 23.42 -21.61 0.74
CA GLN A 604 22.36 -22.50 1.24
C GLN A 604 22.41 -23.92 0.62
N LYS A 605 23.60 -24.48 0.57
CA LYS A 605 23.84 -25.81 -0.02
C LYS A 605 23.74 -26.96 0.98
N HIS A 606 23.91 -26.68 2.26
CA HIS A 606 23.99 -27.70 3.31
C HIS A 606 22.82 -27.49 4.27
N ASP A 607 21.73 -28.23 4.02
CA ASP A 607 20.59 -28.25 4.94
C ASP A 607 20.95 -29.03 6.20
N VAL A 608 20.88 -28.33 7.33
CA VAL A 608 21.24 -28.87 8.66
C VAL A 608 20.08 -28.81 9.64
N LYS A 609 18.85 -28.90 9.15
CA LYS A 609 17.62 -28.70 9.95
C LYS A 609 17.56 -29.60 11.20
N GLU A 610 18.10 -30.83 11.14
CA GLU A 610 18.11 -31.76 12.27
C GLU A 610 18.96 -31.25 13.46
N ARG A 611 19.87 -30.30 13.22
CA ARG A 611 20.72 -29.68 14.23
C ARG A 611 20.20 -28.34 14.71
N CYS A 612 19.16 -27.81 14.06
CA CYS A 612 18.66 -26.46 14.35
C CYS A 612 18.02 -26.42 15.75
N PRO A 613 18.43 -25.49 16.60
CA PRO A 613 17.79 -25.30 17.90
C PRO A 613 16.31 -24.91 17.78
N LYS A 614 15.46 -25.62 18.51
CA LYS A 614 14.00 -25.44 18.47
C LYS A 614 13.55 -24.01 18.83
N ILE A 615 14.32 -23.29 19.61
CA ILE A 615 13.99 -21.93 20.04
C ILE A 615 13.75 -20.96 18.86
N TYR A 616 14.42 -21.16 17.71
CA TYR A 616 14.23 -20.32 16.53
C TYR A 616 12.89 -20.59 15.85
N GLU A 617 12.45 -21.86 15.80
CA GLU A 617 11.12 -22.23 15.35
C GLU A 617 10.04 -21.65 16.27
N ASP A 618 10.20 -21.80 17.58
CA ASP A 618 9.23 -21.31 18.57
C ASP A 618 9.12 -19.77 18.52
N ARG A 619 10.26 -19.07 18.35
CA ARG A 619 10.26 -17.61 18.17
C ARG A 619 9.56 -17.18 16.87
N LEU A 620 9.83 -17.83 15.75
CA LEU A 620 9.15 -17.54 14.48
C LEU A 620 7.65 -17.81 14.57
N LYS A 621 7.23 -18.90 15.22
CA LYS A 621 5.82 -19.18 15.49
C LYS A 621 5.16 -18.05 16.30
N SER A 622 5.84 -17.53 17.31
CA SER A 622 5.36 -16.37 18.07
C SER A 622 5.23 -15.14 17.19
N VAL A 623 6.24 -14.82 16.36
CA VAL A 623 6.18 -13.69 15.41
C VAL A 623 4.97 -13.82 14.49
N ILE A 624 4.74 -14.99 13.89
CA ILE A 624 3.61 -15.24 12.98
C ILE A 624 2.27 -15.07 13.72
N GLN A 625 2.15 -15.68 14.91
CA GLN A 625 0.93 -15.62 15.72
C GLN A 625 0.60 -14.17 16.10
N GLN A 626 1.58 -13.40 16.62
CA GLN A 626 1.42 -11.98 16.96
C GLN A 626 1.07 -11.13 15.74
N TYR A 627 1.71 -11.37 14.60
CA TYR A 627 1.45 -10.63 13.37
C TYR A 627 0.01 -10.86 12.89
N MET A 628 -0.41 -12.12 12.70
CA MET A 628 -1.73 -12.45 12.16
C MET A 628 -2.85 -11.95 13.07
N PHE A 629 -2.69 -12.13 14.39
CA PHE A 629 -3.65 -11.64 15.38
C PHE A 629 -3.81 -10.11 15.31
N ARG A 630 -2.69 -9.36 15.37
CA ARG A 630 -2.74 -7.89 15.36
C ARG A 630 -3.27 -7.31 14.06
N MET A 631 -2.95 -7.93 12.93
CA MET A 631 -3.50 -7.53 11.63
C MET A 631 -5.02 -7.68 11.56
N ASN A 632 -5.55 -8.79 12.09
CA ASN A 632 -6.98 -9.06 12.03
C ASN A 632 -7.79 -8.24 13.05
N HIS A 633 -7.20 -7.95 14.22
CA HIS A 633 -7.88 -7.28 15.34
C HIS A 633 -7.57 -5.78 15.48
N ASN A 634 -7.00 -5.14 14.43
CA ASN A 634 -6.65 -3.70 14.46
C ASN A 634 -5.85 -3.31 15.72
N GLN A 635 -4.76 -4.04 16.00
CA GLN A 635 -3.91 -3.83 17.18
C GLN A 635 -2.47 -3.44 16.77
N LEU A 636 -2.35 -2.51 15.83
CA LEU A 636 -1.06 -2.01 15.33
C LEU A 636 -0.65 -0.67 15.96
N ILE A 637 -1.43 -0.18 16.92
CA ILE A 637 -1.11 0.98 17.78
C ILE A 637 -1.26 0.58 19.24
N VAL A 638 -0.68 1.39 20.11
CA VAL A 638 -0.97 1.36 21.55
C VAL A 638 -2.19 2.24 21.79
N LYS A 639 -3.25 1.65 22.35
CA LYS A 639 -4.49 2.35 22.73
C LYS A 639 -4.40 2.92 24.12
#